data_a85c710f5ac984dfe82a4f0a36264b18
#
_entry.id   a85c710f5ac984dfe82a4f0a36264b18
#
_cell.length_a   1.000
_cell.length_b   1.000
_cell.length_c   1.000
_cell.angle_alpha   90.00
_cell.angle_beta   90.00
_cell.angle_gamma   90.00
#
_symmetry.space_group_name_H-M   'P 1'
#
loop_
_entity.id
_entity.type
_entity.pdbx_description
1 polymer ?
#
loop_
_entity_poly.entity_id
_entity_poly.type
_entity_poly.pdbx_seq_one_letter_code
_entity_poly.pdbx_strand_id
1 'polypeptide(L)'
;MFSIVLTEREGGATPKEVIKGWMKTVRNNEFEKMFDYIYYDSKKDKDESAQEFKKISKEEKYKLDMLKSFVNDNETDEVKMIDLNTFIVRFKKINKKDNLYKKYLINKGRGFLTVEKHNGRWFLKKNQLW
;
A
#
# COMPACT_ATOMS: atom_id res chain seq x y z
N MET A 1 -11.83 -19.36 -23.30
CA MET A 1 -11.29 -19.13 -22.66
C MET A 1 -10.85 -18.25 -22.01
N PHE A 2 -10.69 -17.83 -21.54
CA PHE A 2 -10.16 -17.25 -20.90
C PHE A 2 -10.10 -16.86 -19.73
N SER A 3 -10.34 -16.70 -19.18
CA SER A 3 -10.64 -16.78 -17.78
C SER A 3 -9.42 -16.87 -16.90
N ILE A 4 -8.43 -17.36 -17.43
CA ILE A 4 -7.13 -17.49 -16.81
C ILE A 4 -6.64 -16.21 -16.23
N VAL A 5 -6.94 -15.16 -16.86
CA VAL A 5 -6.52 -13.83 -16.50
C VAL A 5 -7.01 -13.41 -15.13
N LEU A 6 -8.07 -14.01 -14.67
CA LEU A 6 -8.69 -13.65 -13.41
C LEU A 6 -7.82 -13.94 -12.20
N THR A 7 -6.94 -14.93 -12.31
CA THR A 7 -6.10 -15.31 -11.18
C THR A 7 -4.94 -14.38 -10.94
N GLU A 8 -4.63 -13.56 -11.93
CA GLU A 8 -3.48 -12.66 -11.87
C GLU A 8 -3.86 -11.20 -11.72
N ARG A 9 -5.03 -10.94 -11.20
CA ARG A 9 -5.49 -9.58 -11.05
C ARG A 9 -4.72 -8.83 -9.98
N GLU A 10 -4.22 -7.68 -10.37
CA GLU A 10 -3.60 -6.74 -9.45
C GLU A 10 -4.69 -5.88 -8.81
N GLY A 11 -4.35 -5.21 -7.71
CA GLY A 11 -5.27 -4.35 -6.98
C GLY A 11 -6.28 -5.13 -6.16
N GLY A 12 -7.40 -4.53 -5.87
CA GLY A 12 -8.46 -5.13 -5.09
C GLY A 12 -9.85 -4.77 -5.59
N ALA A 13 -10.85 -5.53 -5.17
CA ALA A 13 -12.23 -5.29 -5.55
C ALA A 13 -12.84 -4.08 -4.84
N THR A 14 -12.32 -3.72 -3.68
CA THR A 14 -12.75 -2.55 -2.90
C THR A 14 -11.53 -1.81 -2.37
N PRO A 15 -11.68 -0.51 -1.98
CA PRO A 15 -10.59 0.24 -1.36
C PRO A 15 -10.01 -0.46 -0.12
N LYS A 16 -10.86 -1.03 0.70
CA LYS A 16 -10.42 -1.70 1.94
C LYS A 16 -9.63 -2.96 1.64
N GLU A 17 -10.04 -3.72 0.62
CA GLU A 17 -9.34 -4.95 0.23
C GLU A 17 -7.94 -4.68 -0.30
N VAL A 18 -7.76 -3.59 -1.04
CA VAL A 18 -6.43 -3.20 -1.51
C VAL A 18 -5.49 -2.96 -0.35
N ILE A 19 -5.96 -2.23 0.64
CA ILE A 19 -5.13 -1.92 1.82
C ILE A 19 -4.83 -3.19 2.61
N LYS A 20 -5.82 -4.04 2.81
CA LYS A 20 -5.62 -5.31 3.55
C LYS A 20 -4.65 -6.23 2.80
N GLY A 21 -4.76 -6.31 1.48
CA GLY A 21 -3.85 -7.11 0.67
C GLY A 21 -2.42 -6.58 0.75
N TRP A 22 -2.24 -5.28 0.60
CA TRP A 22 -0.93 -4.65 0.76
C TRP A 22 -0.34 -4.93 2.15
N MET A 23 -1.11 -4.71 3.21
CA MET A 23 -0.63 -4.96 4.57
C MET A 23 -0.23 -6.41 4.79
N LYS A 24 -0.98 -7.35 4.20
CA LYS A 24 -0.66 -8.76 4.29
C LYS A 24 0.68 -9.09 3.63
N THR A 25 0.96 -8.50 2.47
CA THR A 25 2.25 -8.73 1.81
C THR A 25 3.40 -8.23 2.68
N VAL A 26 3.24 -7.09 3.34
CA VAL A 26 4.26 -6.55 4.24
C VAL A 26 4.45 -7.46 5.45
N ARG A 27 3.36 -7.93 6.06
CA ARG A 27 3.43 -8.84 7.22
C ARG A 27 4.16 -10.14 6.89
N ASN A 28 3.96 -10.63 5.68
CA ASN A 28 4.53 -11.90 5.25
C ASN A 28 5.91 -11.74 4.60
N ASN A 29 6.46 -10.53 4.60
CA ASN A 29 7.73 -10.22 3.93
C ASN A 29 7.71 -10.53 2.43
N GLU A 30 6.53 -10.47 1.81
CA GLU A 30 6.35 -10.69 0.39
C GLU A 30 6.40 -9.36 -0.37
N PHE A 31 7.54 -8.66 -0.23
CA PHE A 31 7.66 -7.31 -0.74
C PHE A 31 7.54 -7.18 -2.26
N GLU A 32 7.86 -8.22 -3.00
CA GLU A 32 7.69 -8.21 -4.44
C GLU A 32 6.21 -8.13 -4.82
N LYS A 33 5.35 -8.79 -4.06
CA LYS A 33 3.90 -8.77 -4.27
C LYS A 33 3.25 -7.46 -3.84
N MET A 34 3.93 -6.70 -3.00
CA MET A 34 3.43 -5.42 -2.53
C MET A 34 3.08 -4.47 -3.69
N PHE A 35 3.88 -4.52 -4.73
CA PHE A 35 3.71 -3.64 -5.89
C PHE A 35 2.49 -3.97 -6.73
N ASP A 36 1.89 -5.15 -6.57
CA ASP A 36 0.66 -5.53 -7.26
C ASP A 36 -0.55 -4.73 -6.75
N TYR A 37 -0.43 -4.11 -5.59
CA TYR A 37 -1.48 -3.30 -4.97
C TYR A 37 -1.32 -1.80 -5.23
N ILE A 38 -0.27 -1.40 -5.96
CA ILE A 38 0.02 -0.01 -6.27
C ILE A 38 -0.15 0.19 -7.77
N TYR A 39 -0.82 1.27 -8.17
CA TYR A 39 -1.00 1.56 -9.59
C TYR A 39 0.24 2.20 -10.19
N TYR A 40 0.66 1.69 -11.34
CA TYR A 40 1.74 2.25 -12.14
C TYR A 40 1.28 2.40 -13.58
N ASP A 41 1.70 3.47 -14.24
CA ASP A 41 1.32 3.74 -15.63
C ASP A 41 1.97 2.77 -16.61
N SER A 42 3.09 2.17 -16.22
CA SER A 42 3.82 1.24 -17.07
C SER A 42 4.57 0.21 -16.22
N LYS A 43 4.92 -0.90 -16.85
CA LYS A 43 5.77 -1.91 -16.21
C LYS A 43 7.14 -1.33 -15.84
N LYS A 44 7.65 -0.43 -16.65
CA LYS A 44 8.92 0.24 -16.36
C LYS A 44 8.86 1.01 -15.05
N ASP A 45 7.81 1.79 -14.84
CA ASP A 45 7.60 2.53 -13.61
C ASP A 45 7.53 1.59 -12.41
N LYS A 46 6.82 0.48 -12.55
CA LYS A 46 6.69 -0.53 -11.51
C LYS A 46 8.03 -1.12 -11.13
N ASP A 47 8.82 -1.50 -12.14
CA ASP A 47 10.14 -2.09 -11.92
C ASP A 47 11.11 -1.10 -11.28
N GLU A 48 11.08 0.15 -11.70
CA GLU A 48 11.90 1.20 -11.11
C GLU A 48 11.56 1.44 -9.65
N SER A 49 10.26 1.45 -9.32
CA SER A 49 9.81 1.61 -7.95
C SER A 49 10.23 0.44 -7.07
N ALA A 50 10.17 -0.78 -7.60
CA ALA A 50 10.60 -1.97 -6.88
C ALA A 50 12.11 -1.93 -6.59
N GLN A 51 12.91 -1.45 -7.54
CA GLN A 51 14.35 -1.31 -7.34
C GLN A 51 14.67 -0.22 -6.32
N GLU A 52 13.95 0.89 -6.38
CA GLU A 52 14.10 1.96 -5.39
C GLU A 52 13.78 1.45 -3.99
N PHE A 53 12.72 0.67 -3.85
CA PHE A 53 12.38 0.07 -2.56
C PHE A 53 13.49 -0.84 -2.03
N LYS A 54 14.08 -1.67 -2.90
CA LYS A 54 15.20 -2.52 -2.51
C LYS A 54 16.39 -1.71 -2.02
N LYS A 55 16.69 -0.62 -2.70
CA LYS A 55 17.76 0.28 -2.32
C LYS A 55 17.50 0.91 -0.95
N ILE A 56 16.31 1.46 -0.76
CA ILE A 56 15.92 2.07 0.51
C ILE A 56 15.97 1.04 1.64
N SER A 57 15.51 -0.18 1.38
CA SER A 57 15.52 -1.24 2.39
C SER A 57 16.92 -1.62 2.86
N LYS A 58 17.92 -1.45 2.00
CA LYS A 58 19.33 -1.72 2.36
C LYS A 58 20.00 -0.52 3.01
N GLU A 59 19.84 0.64 2.42
CA GLU A 59 20.56 1.85 2.85
C GLU A 59 19.87 2.56 4.01
N GLU A 60 18.55 2.42 4.11
CA GLU A 60 17.75 3.07 5.14
C GLU A 60 16.83 2.03 5.80
N LYS A 61 17.44 0.99 6.34
CA LYS A 61 16.72 -0.15 6.93
C LYS A 61 15.67 0.28 7.96
N TYR A 62 15.90 1.38 8.65
CA TYR A 62 14.92 1.87 9.63
C TYR A 62 13.56 2.18 8.98
N LYS A 63 13.53 2.57 7.70
CA LYS A 63 12.27 2.81 7.00
C LYS A 63 11.50 1.52 6.79
N LEU A 64 12.19 0.45 6.45
CA LEU A 64 11.56 -0.86 6.31
C LEU A 64 11.02 -1.35 7.66
N ASP A 65 11.82 -1.19 8.72
CA ASP A 65 11.40 -1.59 10.06
C ASP A 65 10.18 -0.79 10.52
N MET A 66 10.13 0.50 10.20
CA MET A 66 9.00 1.35 10.52
C MET A 66 7.74 0.93 9.76
N LEU A 67 7.88 0.56 8.48
CA LEU A 67 6.77 0.07 7.67
C LEU A 67 6.20 -1.21 8.26
N LYS A 68 7.07 -2.17 8.60
CA LYS A 68 6.65 -3.44 9.19
C LYS A 68 5.96 -3.23 10.54
N SER A 69 6.52 -2.36 11.36
CA SER A 69 5.94 -2.02 12.66
C SER A 69 4.56 -1.38 12.49
N PHE A 70 4.43 -0.46 11.53
CA PHE A 70 3.14 0.17 11.25
C PHE A 70 2.09 -0.88 10.89
N VAL A 71 2.41 -1.78 9.98
CA VAL A 71 1.47 -2.80 9.51
C VAL A 71 1.08 -3.76 10.63
N ASN A 72 2.02 -4.07 11.53
CA ASN A 72 1.75 -4.95 12.66
C ASN A 72 0.94 -4.26 13.78
N ASP A 73 1.08 -2.96 13.93
CA ASP A 73 0.50 -2.21 15.05
C ASP A 73 -0.79 -1.46 14.71
N ASN A 74 -1.23 -1.51 13.46
CA ASN A 74 -2.40 -0.77 13.01
C ASN A 74 -3.31 -1.63 12.16
N GLU A 75 -4.57 -1.19 12.07
CA GLU A 75 -5.54 -1.77 11.15
C GLU A 75 -6.31 -0.65 10.47
N THR A 76 -7.03 -0.99 9.41
CA THR A 76 -7.87 -0.01 8.72
C THR A 76 -8.98 0.46 9.65
N ASP A 77 -9.26 1.75 9.61
CA ASP A 77 -10.34 2.34 10.39
C ASP A 77 -11.36 2.96 9.43
N GLU A 78 -11.26 4.23 9.18
CA GLU A 78 -12.21 4.95 8.35
C GLU A 78 -11.83 4.87 6.87
N VAL A 79 -12.83 4.56 6.03
CA VAL A 79 -12.69 4.62 4.58
C VAL A 79 -13.64 5.71 4.10
N LYS A 80 -13.08 6.78 3.54
CA LYS A 80 -13.84 7.96 3.15
C LYS A 80 -13.75 8.20 1.65
N MET A 81 -14.90 8.33 1.02
CA MET A 81 -14.97 8.67 -0.41
C MET A 81 -14.64 10.14 -0.64
N ILE A 82 -13.73 10.38 -1.56
CA ILE A 82 -13.42 11.74 -2.03
C ILE A 82 -14.23 12.01 -3.30
N ASP A 83 -14.20 11.05 -4.23
CA ASP A 83 -15.06 11.04 -5.42
C ASP A 83 -15.29 9.59 -5.84
N LEU A 84 -15.96 9.35 -6.96
CA LEU A 84 -16.32 8.01 -7.41
C LEU A 84 -15.11 7.10 -7.67
N ASN A 85 -13.96 7.68 -7.91
CA ASN A 85 -12.74 6.94 -8.26
C ASN A 85 -11.61 7.12 -7.26
N THR A 86 -11.87 7.78 -6.14
CA THR A 86 -10.82 8.10 -5.16
C THR A 86 -11.36 8.00 -3.75
N PHE A 87 -10.68 7.21 -2.93
CA PHE A 87 -10.98 7.08 -1.50
C PHE A 87 -9.72 7.32 -0.70
N ILE A 88 -9.89 7.73 0.54
CA ILE A 88 -8.80 7.73 1.52
C ILE A 88 -9.10 6.70 2.58
N VAL A 89 -8.05 6.08 3.10
CA VAL A 89 -8.14 5.08 4.16
C VAL A 89 -7.30 5.53 5.34
N ARG A 90 -7.93 5.68 6.49
CA ARG A 90 -7.27 6.02 7.74
C ARG A 90 -7.04 4.76 8.55
N PHE A 91 -6.15 4.86 9.51
CA PHE A 91 -5.73 3.73 10.33
C PHE A 91 -5.90 4.04 11.81
N LYS A 92 -6.15 2.99 12.58
CA LYS A 92 -6.17 3.07 14.04
C LYS A 92 -5.19 2.07 14.62
N LYS A 93 -4.63 2.39 15.77
CA LYS A 93 -3.72 1.49 16.47
C LYS A 93 -4.49 0.32 17.08
N ILE A 94 -3.92 -0.88 16.93
CA ILE A 94 -4.43 -2.06 17.64
C ILE A 94 -3.62 -2.32 18.90
N ASN A 95 -2.51 -1.60 19.10
CA ASN A 95 -1.79 -1.56 20.35
C ASN A 95 -1.42 -0.11 20.67
N LYS A 96 -0.93 0.15 21.87
CA LYS A 96 -0.66 1.52 22.35
C LYS A 96 0.67 2.11 21.86
N LYS A 97 1.41 1.37 21.10
CA LYS A 97 2.74 1.80 20.64
C LYS A 97 2.62 2.87 19.56
N ASP A 98 3.35 3.96 19.75
CA ASP A 98 3.43 4.98 18.72
C ASP A 98 4.20 4.46 17.51
N ASN A 99 3.70 4.81 16.32
CA ASN A 99 4.34 4.41 15.09
C ASN A 99 4.78 5.63 14.31
N LEU A 100 6.08 5.82 14.23
CA LEU A 100 6.66 6.96 13.51
C LEU A 100 6.37 6.92 12.03
N TYR A 101 6.19 5.73 11.46
CA TYR A 101 5.85 5.58 10.05
C TYR A 101 4.53 6.29 9.72
N LYS A 102 3.50 6.05 10.53
CA LYS A 102 2.22 6.72 10.34
C LYS A 102 2.37 8.25 10.45
N LYS A 103 3.18 8.70 11.40
CA LYS A 103 3.35 10.12 11.68
C LYS A 103 4.16 10.84 10.60
N TYR A 104 5.22 10.20 10.08
CA TYR A 104 6.20 10.89 9.24
C TYR A 104 6.27 10.42 7.79
N LEU A 105 5.87 9.19 7.50
CA LEU A 105 6.06 8.61 6.18
C LEU A 105 4.77 8.43 5.38
N ILE A 106 3.69 7.93 6.01
CA ILE A 106 2.47 7.65 5.25
C ILE A 106 1.92 8.92 4.63
N ASN A 107 1.85 8.92 3.32
CA ASN A 107 1.38 10.03 2.51
C ASN A 107 2.02 11.35 2.97
N LYS A 108 3.34 11.30 3.21
CA LYS A 108 4.15 12.45 3.62
C LYS A 108 3.63 13.11 4.90
N GLY A 109 3.28 12.28 5.87
CA GLY A 109 2.88 12.75 7.20
C GLY A 109 1.40 13.03 7.39
N ARG A 110 0.58 12.76 6.39
CA ARG A 110 -0.87 13.03 6.48
C ARG A 110 -1.64 11.97 7.27
N GLY A 111 -1.06 10.79 7.48
CA GLY A 111 -1.67 9.75 8.31
C GLY A 111 -2.78 8.94 7.64
N PHE A 112 -2.89 9.03 6.33
CA PHE A 112 -3.84 8.22 5.56
C PHE A 112 -3.22 7.82 4.23
N LEU A 113 -3.81 6.80 3.60
CA LEU A 113 -3.43 6.39 2.25
C LEU A 113 -4.57 6.67 1.28
N THR A 114 -4.21 7.08 0.08
CA THR A 114 -5.17 7.32 -1.01
C THR A 114 -5.22 6.09 -1.91
N VAL A 115 -6.43 5.65 -2.25
CA VAL A 115 -6.66 4.57 -3.21
C VAL A 115 -7.45 5.12 -4.38
N GLU A 116 -7.15 4.61 -5.58
CA GLU A 116 -7.76 5.07 -6.82
C GLU A 116 -8.29 3.88 -7.62
N LYS A 117 -9.38 4.13 -8.35
CA LYS A 117 -9.97 3.10 -9.23
C LYS A 117 -9.39 3.24 -10.64
N HIS A 118 -8.91 2.13 -11.17
CA HIS A 118 -8.40 2.02 -12.52
C HIS A 118 -8.91 0.71 -13.14
N ASN A 119 -9.58 0.81 -14.28
CA ASN A 119 -10.11 -0.35 -14.99
C ASN A 119 -10.98 -1.27 -14.12
N GLY A 120 -11.80 -0.66 -13.26
CA GLY A 120 -12.72 -1.41 -12.40
C GLY A 120 -12.08 -2.02 -11.15
N ARG A 121 -10.80 -1.79 -10.92
CA ARG A 121 -10.08 -2.29 -9.75
C ARG A 121 -9.51 -1.13 -8.95
N TRP A 122 -9.34 -1.37 -7.66
CA TRP A 122 -8.79 -0.36 -6.75
C TRP A 122 -7.31 -0.61 -6.50
N PHE A 123 -6.54 0.49 -6.43
CA PHE A 123 -5.09 0.45 -6.23
C PHE A 123 -4.66 1.55 -5.28
N LEU A 124 -3.57 1.32 -4.56
CA LEU A 124 -2.89 2.39 -3.86
C LEU A 124 -2.32 3.37 -4.88
N LYS A 125 -2.45 4.65 -4.61
CA LYS A 125 -1.79 5.68 -5.40
C LYS A 125 -0.28 5.60 -5.13
N LYS A 126 0.54 5.70 -6.17
CA LYS A 126 1.99 5.63 -6.02
C LYS A 126 2.56 6.83 -5.28
N ASN A 127 3.79 6.70 -4.80
CA ASN A 127 4.56 7.77 -4.15
C ASN A 127 4.01 8.24 -2.81
N GLN A 128 3.35 7.37 -2.06
CA GLN A 128 2.88 7.73 -0.72
C GLN A 128 3.43 6.82 0.39
N LEU A 129 4.19 5.79 0.04
CA LEU A 129 4.73 4.85 1.01
C LEU A 129 6.18 5.11 1.41
N TRP A 130 6.93 5.75 0.56
CA TRP A 130 8.32 6.11 0.83
C TRP A 130 8.79 7.30 0.00
#